data_66344403ee1191395e3c75e582f747e1
#
_entry.id   66344403ee1191395e3c75e582f747e1
#
_cell.length_a   1.000
_cell.length_b   1.000
_cell.length_c   1.000
_cell.angle_alpha   90.00
_cell.angle_beta   90.00
_cell.angle_gamma   90.00
#
_symmetry.space_group_name_H-M   'P 1'
#
loop_
_entity.id
_entity.type
_entity.pdbx_description
1 polymer ?
#
loop_
_entity_poly.entity_id
_entity_poly.type
_entity_poly.pdbx_seq_one_letter_code
_entity_poly.pdbx_strand_id
1 'polypeptide(L)'
;MPIIFEPLTRRRRQLSTDLKNGVQGADANAQYDASAKRLLGNKNILAHILVKSVDEFKGMKPKEVAELIEGTPYISNVLLEPGLTNVAEVKHGERLVGLNTESCDINEGLIRFEIVFDVRMKAELSQIIVNIEAQKDEPKGYDILNRAIFYVSRLISSQKERDFENSHYDDIKRVYSIWVCMNMKENSMKHIHLVEEDLVGSYNWKGKLDLFNIIMIGLSKDLPENNEIYELHRLLGALLSEELTANEKLTIIGSEYDITIEGKFREDVSDMCNLSRGIEEKGIEMGIEKGILVSIKKLMTNLKFSLEQALDTLEISEEERPKYRKMLEHNDK
;
A
#
# COMPACT_ATOMS: atom_id res chain seq x y z
N MET A 1 27.02 51.17 21.74
CA MET A 1 27.19 49.88 21.03
C MET A 1 25.91 49.59 20.25
N PRO A 2 25.93 49.60 18.92
CA PRO A 2 24.74 49.30 18.14
C PRO A 2 24.60 47.75 17.99
N ILE A 3 23.40 47.27 18.28
CA ILE A 3 22.99 45.89 18.08
C ILE A 3 22.72 45.72 16.58
N ILE A 4 23.54 44.91 15.93
CA ILE A 4 23.40 44.59 14.52
C ILE A 4 22.30 43.52 14.41
N PHE A 5 21.15 43.89 13.86
CA PHE A 5 20.08 42.96 13.46
C PHE A 5 20.49 42.24 12.17
N GLU A 6 20.78 40.95 12.22
CA GLU A 6 20.92 40.15 11.03
C GLU A 6 19.50 39.88 10.39
N PRO A 7 19.38 39.96 9.06
CA PRO A 7 18.07 39.90 8.42
C PRO A 7 17.52 38.48 8.39
N LEU A 8 16.30 38.31 8.90
CA LEU A 8 15.44 37.14 8.92
C LEU A 8 15.16 36.49 7.55
N THR A 9 15.63 37.05 6.46
CA THR A 9 15.43 36.57 5.09
C THR A 9 16.28 35.38 4.70
N ARG A 10 17.42 35.12 5.35
CA ARG A 10 18.31 33.97 5.09
C ARG A 10 17.73 32.65 5.66
N ARG A 11 17.13 32.67 6.84
CA ARG A 11 16.49 31.49 7.49
C ARG A 11 15.30 30.91 6.68
N ARG A 12 14.52 31.76 6.02
CA ARG A 12 13.35 31.32 5.23
C ARG A 12 13.70 30.57 3.94
N ARG A 13 14.85 30.84 3.30
CA ARG A 13 15.25 30.17 2.05
C ARG A 13 15.79 28.75 2.26
N GLN A 14 16.34 28.44 3.39
CA GLN A 14 17.00 27.16 3.68
C GLN A 14 16.04 26.09 4.20
N LEU A 15 15.10 26.48 5.08
CA LEU A 15 13.94 25.65 5.41
C LEU A 15 13.13 25.25 4.16
N SER A 16 13.19 26.08 3.10
CA SER A 16 12.44 25.81 1.87
C SER A 16 13.07 24.72 0.99
N THR A 17 14.38 24.44 1.10
CA THR A 17 15.04 23.44 0.22
C THR A 17 14.98 22.05 0.85
N ASP A 18 15.22 21.92 2.16
CA ASP A 18 15.08 20.63 2.86
C ASP A 18 13.62 20.20 3.00
N LEU A 19 12.72 21.17 3.22
CA LEU A 19 11.27 20.96 3.11
C LEU A 19 10.86 20.59 1.67
N LYS A 20 11.41 21.24 0.64
CA LYS A 20 11.10 20.89 -0.76
C LYS A 20 11.61 19.51 -1.12
N ASN A 21 12.80 19.09 -0.72
CA ASN A 21 13.32 17.76 -0.99
C ASN A 21 12.56 16.68 -0.20
N GLY A 22 12.20 16.96 1.05
CA GLY A 22 11.35 16.09 1.87
C GLY A 22 9.92 15.98 1.30
N VAL A 23 9.33 17.09 0.88
CA VAL A 23 8.00 17.15 0.25
C VAL A 23 8.02 16.44 -1.11
N GLN A 24 9.04 16.65 -1.95
CA GLN A 24 9.15 15.97 -3.25
C GLN A 24 9.38 14.45 -3.11
N GLY A 25 10.09 13.99 -2.07
CA GLY A 25 10.23 12.57 -1.77
C GLY A 25 8.93 11.95 -1.25
N ALA A 26 8.22 12.65 -0.39
CA ALA A 26 6.90 12.25 0.11
C ALA A 26 5.86 12.23 -1.03
N ASP A 27 5.89 13.21 -1.93
CA ASP A 27 5.02 13.27 -3.11
C ASP A 27 5.27 12.10 -4.07
N ALA A 28 6.53 11.71 -4.29
CA ALA A 28 6.86 10.60 -5.18
C ALA A 28 6.40 9.24 -4.60
N ASN A 29 6.58 9.02 -3.29
CA ASN A 29 6.09 7.82 -2.62
C ASN A 29 4.55 7.77 -2.63
N ALA A 30 3.87 8.89 -2.36
CA ALA A 30 2.42 8.97 -2.43
C ALA A 30 1.87 8.70 -3.84
N GLN A 31 2.58 9.17 -4.88
CA GLN A 31 2.23 8.89 -6.28
C GLN A 31 2.47 7.42 -6.64
N TYR A 32 3.56 6.82 -6.15
CA TYR A 32 3.83 5.38 -6.31
C TYR A 32 2.70 4.54 -5.69
N ASP A 33 2.34 4.82 -4.44
CA ASP A 33 1.23 4.15 -3.75
C ASP A 33 -0.08 4.30 -4.51
N ALA A 34 -0.39 5.51 -5.00
CA ALA A 34 -1.58 5.75 -5.79
C ALA A 34 -1.59 4.96 -7.11
N SER A 35 -0.43 4.80 -7.77
CA SER A 35 -0.30 4.01 -9.00
C SER A 35 -0.43 2.52 -8.71
N ALA A 36 0.21 2.00 -7.66
CA ALA A 36 0.06 0.62 -7.21
C ALA A 36 -1.41 0.28 -6.90
N LYS A 37 -2.12 1.17 -6.21
CA LYS A 37 -3.55 1.01 -5.91
C LYS A 37 -4.41 0.97 -7.17
N ARG A 38 -4.15 1.84 -8.15
CA ARG A 38 -4.87 1.81 -9.43
C ARG A 38 -4.66 0.49 -10.17
N LEU A 39 -3.43 0.00 -10.20
CA LEU A 39 -3.10 -1.28 -10.83
C LEU A 39 -3.76 -2.46 -10.12
N LEU A 40 -3.67 -2.53 -8.79
CA LEU A 40 -4.33 -3.56 -7.98
C LEU A 40 -5.87 -3.46 -8.08
N GLY A 41 -6.42 -2.25 -8.24
CA GLY A 41 -7.85 -2.00 -8.44
C GLY A 41 -8.39 -2.40 -9.82
N ASN A 42 -7.54 -2.83 -10.75
CA ASN A 42 -7.97 -3.35 -12.05
C ASN A 42 -8.75 -4.66 -11.86
N LYS A 43 -9.98 -4.75 -12.42
CA LYS A 43 -10.86 -5.92 -12.24
C LYS A 43 -10.24 -7.25 -12.66
N ASN A 44 -9.40 -7.26 -13.68
CA ASN A 44 -8.72 -8.48 -14.11
C ASN A 44 -7.67 -8.91 -13.08
N ILE A 45 -6.90 -7.98 -12.51
CA ILE A 45 -5.94 -8.27 -11.43
C ILE A 45 -6.70 -8.75 -10.18
N LEU A 46 -7.78 -8.06 -9.80
CA LEU A 46 -8.63 -8.45 -8.67
C LEU A 46 -9.20 -9.84 -8.84
N ALA A 47 -9.66 -10.20 -10.05
CA ALA A 47 -10.19 -11.51 -10.35
C ALA A 47 -9.16 -12.64 -10.16
N HIS A 48 -7.90 -12.43 -10.56
CA HIS A 48 -6.82 -13.38 -10.31
C HIS A 48 -6.54 -13.54 -8.80
N ILE A 49 -6.56 -12.44 -8.04
CA ILE A 49 -6.43 -12.48 -6.58
C ILE A 49 -7.58 -13.32 -5.99
N LEU A 50 -8.82 -13.02 -6.35
CA LEU A 50 -10.00 -13.70 -5.81
C LEU A 50 -10.02 -15.20 -6.11
N VAL A 51 -9.72 -15.62 -7.35
CA VAL A 51 -9.67 -17.04 -7.74
C VAL A 51 -8.68 -17.85 -6.91
N LYS A 52 -7.57 -17.23 -6.50
CA LYS A 52 -6.50 -17.92 -5.76
C LYS A 52 -6.61 -17.78 -4.23
N SER A 53 -7.34 -16.79 -3.75
CA SER A 53 -7.37 -16.45 -2.31
C SER A 53 -8.74 -16.63 -1.64
N VAL A 54 -9.82 -16.69 -2.40
CA VAL A 54 -11.20 -16.74 -1.90
C VAL A 54 -11.84 -18.06 -2.30
N ASP A 55 -12.24 -18.85 -1.31
CA ASP A 55 -12.70 -20.22 -1.52
C ASP A 55 -13.89 -20.34 -2.49
N GLU A 56 -14.79 -19.35 -2.45
CA GLU A 56 -15.97 -19.29 -3.29
C GLU A 56 -15.68 -19.16 -4.78
N PHE A 57 -14.51 -18.69 -5.15
CA PHE A 57 -14.08 -18.51 -6.55
C PHE A 57 -13.07 -19.54 -7.02
N LYS A 58 -12.66 -20.48 -6.15
CA LYS A 58 -11.73 -21.54 -6.53
C LYS A 58 -12.27 -22.35 -7.72
N GLY A 59 -11.41 -22.56 -8.71
CA GLY A 59 -11.74 -23.29 -9.93
C GLY A 59 -12.52 -22.50 -10.98
N MET A 60 -12.91 -21.27 -10.70
CA MET A 60 -13.48 -20.37 -11.70
C MET A 60 -12.39 -19.75 -12.58
N LYS A 61 -12.76 -19.31 -13.78
CA LYS A 61 -11.86 -18.53 -14.62
C LYS A 61 -11.81 -17.07 -14.17
N PRO A 62 -10.63 -16.41 -14.15
CA PRO A 62 -10.55 -15.00 -13.75
C PRO A 62 -11.50 -14.08 -14.53
N LYS A 63 -11.70 -14.30 -15.83
CA LYS A 63 -12.64 -13.51 -16.65
C LYS A 63 -14.08 -13.60 -16.12
N GLU A 64 -14.52 -14.77 -15.67
CA GLU A 64 -15.87 -14.95 -15.10
C GLU A 64 -16.00 -14.23 -13.75
N VAL A 65 -14.94 -14.25 -12.93
CA VAL A 65 -14.94 -13.57 -11.64
C VAL A 65 -14.87 -12.05 -11.80
N ALA A 66 -14.18 -11.55 -12.81
CA ALA A 66 -14.15 -10.12 -13.12
C ALA A 66 -15.53 -9.52 -13.39
N GLU A 67 -16.44 -10.31 -14.01
CA GLU A 67 -17.84 -9.92 -14.27
C GLU A 67 -18.70 -9.88 -13.00
N LEU A 68 -18.29 -10.59 -11.94
CA LEU A 68 -18.99 -10.61 -10.65
C LEU A 68 -18.59 -9.42 -9.74
N ILE A 69 -17.51 -8.73 -10.05
CA ILE A 69 -17.07 -7.54 -9.30
C ILE A 69 -18.02 -6.38 -9.61
N GLU A 70 -18.75 -5.93 -8.60
CA GLU A 70 -19.74 -4.85 -8.75
C GLU A 70 -19.07 -3.48 -8.88
N GLY A 71 -19.63 -2.66 -9.75
CA GLY A 71 -19.21 -1.27 -9.95
C GLY A 71 -17.74 -1.11 -10.36
N THR A 72 -17.16 0.00 -9.97
CA THR A 72 -15.71 0.30 -10.05
C THR A 72 -15.13 0.16 -8.66
N PRO A 73 -14.08 -0.68 -8.44
CA PRO A 73 -13.45 -0.79 -7.14
C PRO A 73 -12.99 0.60 -6.63
N TYR A 74 -13.33 0.90 -5.39
CA TYR A 74 -13.00 2.22 -4.82
C TYR A 74 -11.54 2.25 -4.39
N ILE A 75 -10.81 3.17 -4.99
CA ILE A 75 -9.44 3.51 -4.58
C ILE A 75 -9.55 4.68 -3.61
N SER A 76 -9.20 4.39 -2.37
CA SER A 76 -9.17 5.26 -1.19
C SER A 76 -9.31 6.78 -1.40
N ASN A 77 -10.40 7.35 -0.88
CA ASN A 77 -10.48 8.74 -0.35
C ASN A 77 -11.76 8.99 0.45
N VAL A 78 -12.34 8.01 1.11
CA VAL A 78 -13.66 8.15 1.74
C VAL A 78 -13.65 7.63 3.19
N LEU A 79 -14.19 8.42 4.12
CA LEU A 79 -14.26 8.19 5.57
C LEU A 79 -15.30 7.13 5.95
N LEU A 80 -14.94 6.13 6.76
CA LEU A 80 -15.88 5.22 7.42
C LEU A 80 -16.22 5.75 8.81
N GLU A 81 -17.38 6.43 8.94
CA GLU A 81 -17.94 6.71 10.26
C GLU A 81 -19.01 5.68 10.62
N PRO A 82 -18.99 5.12 11.83
CA PRO A 82 -20.08 4.24 12.27
C PRO A 82 -21.38 5.05 12.37
N GLY A 83 -22.36 4.70 11.56
CA GLY A 83 -23.76 5.15 11.70
C GLY A 83 -24.15 6.50 11.14
N LEU A 84 -23.27 7.38 10.62
CA LEU A 84 -23.66 8.73 10.18
C LEU A 84 -23.39 9.07 8.71
N THR A 85 -22.59 8.32 7.98
CA THR A 85 -22.16 8.69 6.61
C THR A 85 -22.43 7.66 5.53
N ASN A 86 -23.13 6.58 5.85
CA ASN A 86 -23.43 5.51 4.90
C ASN A 86 -24.74 5.72 4.14
N VAL A 87 -25.11 6.96 3.90
CA VAL A 87 -26.30 7.27 3.09
C VAL A 87 -25.98 6.94 1.64
N ALA A 88 -26.71 5.97 1.08
CA ALA A 88 -26.69 5.67 -0.33
C ALA A 88 -27.14 6.88 -1.14
N GLU A 89 -26.23 7.58 -1.80
CA GLU A 89 -26.60 8.57 -2.82
C GLU A 89 -27.07 7.83 -4.08
N VAL A 90 -28.33 7.97 -4.41
CA VAL A 90 -28.89 7.50 -5.68
C VAL A 90 -28.64 8.57 -6.74
N LYS A 91 -27.61 8.40 -7.57
CA LYS A 91 -27.43 9.16 -8.80
C LYS A 91 -27.71 8.28 -10.00
N HIS A 92 -28.73 8.67 -10.78
CA HIS A 92 -29.10 8.06 -12.07
C HIS A 92 -29.52 6.57 -12.03
N GLY A 93 -30.24 6.14 -11.00
CA GLY A 93 -30.83 4.80 -10.95
C GLY A 93 -29.87 3.64 -10.61
N GLU A 94 -28.59 3.91 -10.46
CA GLU A 94 -27.61 2.98 -9.90
C GLU A 94 -27.37 3.32 -8.43
N ARG A 95 -27.53 2.32 -7.56
CA ARG A 95 -27.28 2.46 -6.14
C ARG A 95 -25.76 2.52 -5.93
N LEU A 96 -25.20 3.74 -5.97
CA LEU A 96 -23.83 3.98 -5.53
C LEU A 96 -23.79 3.86 -4.01
N VAL A 97 -23.46 2.68 -3.52
CA VAL A 97 -23.06 2.52 -2.12
C VAL A 97 -21.68 3.12 -1.99
N GLY A 98 -21.61 4.36 -1.53
CA GLY A 98 -20.36 5.00 -1.14
C GLY A 98 -19.83 4.25 0.09
N LEU A 99 -18.95 3.28 -0.13
CA LEU A 99 -18.14 2.72 0.94
C LEU A 99 -17.12 3.78 1.30
N ASN A 100 -17.36 4.46 2.42
CA ASN A 100 -16.36 5.30 3.06
C ASN A 100 -15.19 4.41 3.47
N THR A 101 -14.05 4.53 2.82
CA THR A 101 -12.88 3.66 3.03
C THR A 101 -11.95 4.16 4.16
N GLU A 102 -12.27 5.29 4.79
CA GLU A 102 -11.53 5.79 5.94
C GLU A 102 -12.40 5.72 7.20
N SER A 103 -11.94 5.03 8.24
CA SER A 103 -12.56 5.05 9.56
C SER A 103 -11.84 6.07 10.44
N CYS A 104 -12.55 7.13 10.84
CA CYS A 104 -12.05 8.05 11.87
C CYS A 104 -12.50 7.56 13.23
N ASP A 105 -11.57 7.15 14.08
CA ASP A 105 -11.79 7.11 15.51
C ASP A 105 -11.44 8.47 16.10
N ILE A 106 -12.29 8.95 16.99
CA ILE A 106 -12.23 10.32 17.56
C ILE A 106 -10.89 10.62 18.26
N ASN A 107 -10.06 9.59 18.53
CA ASN A 107 -8.77 9.71 19.21
C ASN A 107 -7.58 8.99 18.51
N GLU A 108 -7.76 8.28 17.39
CA GLU A 108 -6.70 7.41 16.84
C GLU A 108 -6.27 7.72 15.40
N GLY A 109 -6.75 8.78 14.82
CA GLY A 109 -6.41 9.12 13.43
C GLY A 109 -7.24 8.36 12.39
N LEU A 110 -7.02 8.70 11.15
CA LEU A 110 -7.76 8.24 9.98
C LEU A 110 -7.32 6.82 9.61
N ILE A 111 -8.23 5.84 9.62
CA ILE A 111 -7.98 4.52 9.06
C ILE A 111 -8.37 4.53 7.59
N ARG A 112 -7.40 4.24 6.72
CA ARG A 112 -7.59 4.20 5.28
C ARG A 112 -7.59 2.76 4.81
N PHE A 113 -8.66 2.36 4.14
CA PHE A 113 -8.68 1.14 3.35
C PHE A 113 -8.22 1.46 1.92
N GLU A 114 -7.39 0.60 1.33
CA GLU A 114 -6.82 0.93 0.03
C GLU A 114 -7.78 0.66 -1.12
N ILE A 115 -8.37 -0.54 -1.18
CA ILE A 115 -9.30 -0.92 -2.24
C ILE A 115 -10.44 -1.73 -1.62
N VAL A 116 -11.65 -1.20 -1.63
CA VAL A 116 -12.85 -1.90 -1.13
C VAL A 116 -13.87 -2.04 -2.25
N PHE A 117 -14.43 -3.23 -2.38
CA PHE A 117 -15.46 -3.53 -3.40
C PHE A 117 -16.33 -4.70 -2.97
N ASP A 118 -17.50 -4.77 -3.57
CA ASP A 118 -18.43 -5.89 -3.41
C ASP A 118 -18.28 -6.87 -4.57
N VAL A 119 -18.42 -8.17 -4.28
CA VAL A 119 -18.43 -9.23 -5.29
C VAL A 119 -19.70 -10.05 -5.13
N ARG A 120 -20.42 -10.25 -6.23
CA ARG A 120 -21.65 -11.03 -6.26
C ARG A 120 -21.34 -12.52 -6.34
N MET A 121 -22.04 -13.31 -5.56
CA MET A 121 -21.92 -14.78 -5.59
C MET A 121 -22.83 -15.38 -6.66
N LYS A 122 -22.33 -16.35 -7.45
CA LYS A 122 -23.14 -17.01 -8.49
C LYS A 122 -24.32 -17.84 -7.94
N ALA A 123 -24.16 -18.44 -6.78
CA ALA A 123 -25.15 -19.39 -6.24
C ALA A 123 -26.15 -18.78 -5.25
N GLU A 124 -25.84 -17.61 -4.73
CA GLU A 124 -26.63 -16.92 -3.71
C GLU A 124 -26.68 -15.43 -4.04
N LEU A 125 -27.76 -14.76 -3.64
CA LEU A 125 -27.86 -13.28 -3.71
C LEU A 125 -26.94 -12.59 -2.70
N SER A 126 -26.06 -13.35 -2.03
CA SER A 126 -25.13 -12.82 -1.05
C SER A 126 -23.94 -12.11 -1.74
N GLN A 127 -23.50 -11.05 -1.13
CA GLN A 127 -22.32 -10.29 -1.51
C GLN A 127 -21.22 -10.54 -0.49
N ILE A 128 -19.97 -10.48 -0.93
CA ILE A 128 -18.80 -10.42 -0.06
C ILE A 128 -18.16 -9.04 -0.17
N ILE A 129 -17.64 -8.56 0.94
CA ILE A 129 -16.86 -7.31 0.98
C ILE A 129 -15.38 -7.70 0.92
N VAL A 130 -14.67 -7.17 -0.06
CA VAL A 130 -13.24 -7.43 -0.21
C VAL A 130 -12.48 -6.13 -0.02
N ASN A 131 -11.50 -6.15 0.87
CA ASN A 131 -10.54 -5.07 1.05
C ASN A 131 -9.16 -5.59 0.66
N ILE A 132 -8.43 -4.83 -0.15
CA ILE A 132 -7.05 -5.16 -0.54
C ILE A 132 -6.14 -4.04 -0.08
N GLU A 133 -5.11 -4.42 0.67
CA GLU A 133 -4.08 -3.55 1.20
C GLU A 133 -2.73 -3.91 0.58
N ALA A 134 -2.03 -2.92 0.04
CA ALA A 134 -0.64 -3.06 -0.41
C ALA A 134 0.31 -2.52 0.66
N GLN A 135 1.23 -3.36 1.12
CA GLN A 135 2.20 -3.01 2.16
C GLN A 135 3.61 -3.19 1.62
N LYS A 136 4.33 -2.08 1.37
CA LYS A 136 5.67 -2.13 0.77
C LYS A 136 6.70 -2.72 1.73
N ASP A 137 6.70 -2.25 2.98
CA ASP A 137 7.67 -2.66 4.00
C ASP A 137 6.96 -3.03 5.30
N GLU A 138 7.56 -3.93 6.08
CA GLU A 138 7.05 -4.31 7.39
C GLU A 138 7.10 -3.10 8.36
N PRO A 139 5.99 -2.73 9.01
CA PRO A 139 5.96 -1.60 9.92
C PRO A 139 6.83 -1.84 11.16
N LYS A 140 7.58 -0.82 11.60
CA LYS A 140 8.50 -0.95 12.75
C LYS A 140 7.82 -0.84 14.11
N GLY A 141 6.58 -0.39 14.18
CA GLY A 141 5.90 -0.07 15.43
C GLY A 141 4.80 -1.05 15.85
N TYR A 142 4.39 -1.95 14.97
CA TYR A 142 3.32 -2.92 15.22
C TYR A 142 3.39 -4.09 14.26
N ASP A 143 2.75 -5.21 14.63
CA ASP A 143 2.61 -6.37 13.77
C ASP A 143 1.48 -6.18 12.76
N ILE A 144 1.74 -6.38 11.49
CA ILE A 144 0.79 -6.16 10.41
C ILE A 144 -0.47 -7.02 10.55
N LEU A 145 -0.37 -8.22 11.12
CA LEU A 145 -1.52 -9.10 11.37
C LEU A 145 -2.50 -8.46 12.35
N ASN A 146 -2.02 -7.77 13.40
CA ASN A 146 -2.88 -7.09 14.35
C ASN A 146 -3.68 -5.96 13.68
N ARG A 147 -3.05 -5.23 12.75
CA ARG A 147 -3.74 -4.23 11.94
C ARG A 147 -4.78 -4.88 11.02
N ALA A 148 -4.47 -6.02 10.40
CA ALA A 148 -5.40 -6.74 9.55
C ALA A 148 -6.63 -7.23 10.33
N ILE A 149 -6.44 -7.75 11.55
CA ILE A 149 -7.53 -8.14 12.46
C ILE A 149 -8.43 -6.94 12.78
N PHE A 150 -7.83 -5.81 13.11
CA PHE A 150 -8.58 -4.59 13.39
C PHE A 150 -9.41 -4.13 12.17
N TYR A 151 -8.81 -4.15 10.97
CA TYR A 151 -9.47 -3.74 9.73
C TYR A 151 -10.67 -4.62 9.37
N VAL A 152 -10.52 -5.95 9.41
CA VAL A 152 -11.65 -6.86 9.11
C VAL A 152 -12.77 -6.71 10.13
N SER A 153 -12.43 -6.52 11.42
CA SER A 153 -13.42 -6.29 12.48
C SER A 153 -14.20 -4.99 12.24
N ARG A 154 -13.52 -3.93 11.79
CA ARG A 154 -14.16 -2.66 11.43
C ARG A 154 -15.08 -2.81 10.22
N LEU A 155 -14.66 -3.52 9.19
CA LEU A 155 -15.51 -3.80 8.01
C LEU A 155 -16.76 -4.59 8.38
N ILE A 156 -16.66 -5.57 9.28
CA ILE A 156 -17.81 -6.31 9.77
C ILE A 156 -18.74 -5.38 10.56
N SER A 157 -18.22 -4.62 11.53
CA SER A 157 -19.02 -3.75 12.39
C SER A 157 -19.68 -2.60 11.62
N SER A 158 -19.04 -2.08 10.58
CA SER A 158 -19.55 -0.96 9.77
C SER A 158 -20.74 -1.33 8.87
N GLN A 159 -21.10 -2.60 8.78
CA GLN A 159 -22.26 -3.05 8.00
C GLN A 159 -23.58 -2.71 8.67
N LYS A 160 -23.58 -2.55 10.01
CA LYS A 160 -24.77 -2.13 10.73
C LYS A 160 -25.25 -0.76 10.24
N GLU A 161 -26.58 -0.61 10.08
CA GLU A 161 -27.26 0.58 9.52
C GLU A 161 -26.91 0.91 8.04
N ARG A 162 -26.03 0.11 7.42
CA ARG A 162 -25.67 0.21 6.01
C ARG A 162 -26.21 -1.00 5.21
N ASP A 163 -25.82 -2.20 5.63
CA ASP A 163 -26.16 -3.46 4.96
C ASP A 163 -27.27 -4.21 5.68
N PHE A 164 -27.43 -4.01 6.98
CA PHE A 164 -28.52 -4.54 7.78
C PHE A 164 -28.94 -3.56 8.88
N GLU A 165 -30.19 -3.62 9.30
CA GLU A 165 -30.78 -2.76 10.31
C GLU A 165 -31.24 -3.56 11.54
N ASN A 166 -31.41 -2.89 12.67
CA ASN A 166 -31.93 -3.46 13.91
C ASN A 166 -31.11 -4.68 14.39
N SER A 167 -31.77 -5.85 14.53
CA SER A 167 -31.19 -7.10 15.01
C SER A 167 -31.04 -8.16 13.92
N HIS A 168 -30.99 -7.76 12.66
CA HIS A 168 -30.87 -8.69 11.51
C HIS A 168 -29.39 -9.10 11.31
N TYR A 169 -28.75 -9.61 12.35
CA TYR A 169 -27.33 -10.01 12.30
C TYR A 169 -27.03 -11.15 11.32
N ASP A 170 -28.03 -11.92 10.91
CA ASP A 170 -27.89 -12.98 9.91
C ASP A 170 -27.63 -12.43 8.49
N ASP A 171 -27.90 -11.12 8.28
CA ASP A 171 -27.65 -10.43 7.01
C ASP A 171 -26.22 -9.90 6.89
N ILE A 172 -25.37 -10.10 7.91
CA ILE A 172 -23.96 -9.74 7.84
C ILE A 172 -23.30 -10.47 6.67
N LYS A 173 -22.68 -9.71 5.79
CA LYS A 173 -21.90 -10.20 4.66
C LYS A 173 -20.52 -10.66 5.12
N ARG A 174 -19.95 -11.63 4.42
CA ARG A 174 -18.58 -12.06 4.59
C ARG A 174 -17.61 -10.94 4.23
N VAL A 175 -16.52 -10.83 4.97
CA VAL A 175 -15.46 -9.88 4.72
C VAL A 175 -14.17 -10.64 4.47
N TYR A 176 -13.52 -10.32 3.37
CA TYR A 176 -12.16 -10.73 3.06
C TYR A 176 -11.23 -9.51 3.10
N SER A 177 -10.28 -9.50 4.01
CA SER A 177 -9.21 -8.50 4.06
C SER A 177 -7.93 -9.12 3.54
N ILE A 178 -7.51 -8.73 2.33
CA ILE A 178 -6.40 -9.31 1.60
C ILE A 178 -5.21 -8.35 1.66
N TRP A 179 -4.08 -8.82 2.18
CA TRP A 179 -2.88 -8.05 2.40
C TRP A 179 -1.76 -8.52 1.47
N VAL A 180 -1.32 -7.65 0.57
CA VAL A 180 -0.19 -7.90 -0.33
C VAL A 180 1.04 -7.24 0.29
N CYS A 181 1.89 -8.04 0.91
CA CYS A 181 3.09 -7.59 1.61
C CYS A 181 4.32 -7.81 0.73
N MET A 182 4.95 -6.73 0.30
CA MET A 182 6.15 -6.75 -0.52
C MET A 182 7.43 -6.88 0.34
N ASN A 183 8.56 -7.14 -0.32
CA ASN A 183 9.88 -7.23 0.32
C ASN A 183 9.99 -8.28 1.44
N MET A 184 9.15 -9.31 1.38
CA MET A 184 9.19 -10.43 2.32
C MET A 184 10.39 -11.34 2.03
N LYS A 185 10.82 -12.12 3.03
CA LYS A 185 11.93 -13.07 2.89
C LYS A 185 11.62 -14.20 1.92
N GLU A 186 10.35 -14.58 1.81
CA GLU A 186 9.88 -15.69 0.96
C GLU A 186 8.48 -15.41 0.44
N ASN A 187 8.12 -16.01 -0.70
CA ASN A 187 6.76 -16.03 -1.20
C ASN A 187 5.89 -16.92 -0.32
N SER A 188 4.80 -16.39 0.19
CA SER A 188 3.91 -17.09 1.10
C SER A 188 2.47 -16.62 0.98
N MET A 189 1.52 -17.50 1.31
CA MET A 189 0.12 -17.13 1.42
C MET A 189 -0.50 -17.85 2.62
N LYS A 190 -1.24 -17.11 3.46
CA LYS A 190 -1.94 -17.65 4.64
C LYS A 190 -3.36 -17.15 4.69
N HIS A 191 -4.29 -18.06 5.02
CA HIS A 191 -5.67 -17.74 5.34
C HIS A 191 -5.87 -17.81 6.86
N ILE A 192 -6.34 -16.73 7.46
CA ILE A 192 -6.68 -16.61 8.89
C ILE A 192 -8.19 -16.41 8.97
N HIS A 193 -8.87 -17.29 9.71
CA HIS A 193 -10.32 -17.31 9.84
C HIS A 193 -10.74 -17.82 11.21
N LEU A 194 -12.03 -17.70 11.54
CA LEU A 194 -12.58 -18.21 12.79
C LEU A 194 -12.79 -19.73 12.71
N VAL A 195 -12.50 -20.39 13.80
CA VAL A 195 -12.80 -21.83 14.02
C VAL A 195 -13.52 -21.99 15.35
N GLU A 196 -14.33 -23.02 15.50
CA GLU A 196 -14.95 -23.40 16.77
C GLU A 196 -14.25 -24.62 17.38
N GLU A 197 -14.25 -24.70 18.68
CA GLU A 197 -13.71 -25.81 19.45
C GLU A 197 -14.66 -26.16 20.61
N ASP A 198 -15.03 -27.41 20.71
CA ASP A 198 -15.87 -27.91 21.81
C ASP A 198 -15.04 -27.99 23.10
N LEU A 199 -15.28 -27.10 24.06
CA LEU A 199 -14.63 -27.13 25.38
C LEU A 199 -15.39 -28.03 26.38
N VAL A 200 -16.72 -28.08 26.30
CA VAL A 200 -17.59 -28.93 27.12
C VAL A 200 -18.86 -29.27 26.35
N GLY A 201 -19.06 -30.56 26.10
CA GLY A 201 -20.19 -31.03 25.30
C GLY A 201 -20.13 -30.57 23.85
N SER A 202 -21.07 -30.97 23.02
CA SER A 202 -21.16 -30.57 21.65
C SER A 202 -22.56 -30.03 21.37
N TYR A 203 -22.72 -28.72 21.37
CA TYR A 203 -23.95 -28.03 20.97
C TYR A 203 -23.68 -27.26 19.66
N ASN A 204 -24.45 -27.52 18.64
CA ASN A 204 -24.32 -26.83 17.36
C ASN A 204 -24.95 -25.42 17.45
N TRP A 205 -24.13 -24.41 17.74
CA TRP A 205 -24.52 -23.01 17.71
C TRP A 205 -24.79 -22.59 16.25
N LYS A 206 -26.01 -22.06 16.02
CA LYS A 206 -26.35 -21.54 14.69
C LYS A 206 -25.62 -20.23 14.44
N GLY A 207 -25.05 -20.07 13.26
CA GLY A 207 -24.36 -18.85 12.87
C GLY A 207 -23.41 -19.10 11.69
N LYS A 208 -22.68 -18.07 11.31
CA LYS A 208 -21.72 -18.09 10.20
C LYS A 208 -20.31 -17.82 10.76
N LEU A 209 -19.41 -18.81 10.72
CA LEU A 209 -18.01 -18.64 11.09
C LEU A 209 -17.17 -18.04 9.98
N ASP A 210 -17.66 -18.07 8.76
CA ASP A 210 -16.99 -17.60 7.54
C ASP A 210 -17.12 -16.09 7.29
N LEU A 211 -17.65 -15.34 8.27
CA LEU A 211 -17.78 -13.89 8.15
C LEU A 211 -16.45 -13.13 8.22
N PHE A 212 -15.44 -13.71 8.86
CA PHE A 212 -14.15 -13.09 9.15
C PHE A 212 -13.03 -13.83 8.41
N ASN A 213 -12.43 -13.18 7.41
CA ASN A 213 -11.36 -13.78 6.63
C ASN A 213 -10.23 -12.77 6.40
N ILE A 214 -9.00 -13.17 6.70
CA ILE A 214 -7.78 -12.43 6.38
C ILE A 214 -6.91 -13.30 5.50
N ILE A 215 -6.46 -12.76 4.37
CA ILE A 215 -5.49 -13.39 3.48
C ILE A 215 -4.21 -12.59 3.52
N MET A 216 -3.11 -13.20 3.97
CA MET A 216 -1.79 -12.59 3.96
C MET A 216 -1.00 -13.16 2.80
N ILE A 217 -0.61 -12.32 1.83
CA ILE A 217 0.20 -12.70 0.65
C ILE A 217 1.56 -12.01 0.81
N GLY A 218 2.61 -12.80 1.02
CA GLY A 218 3.98 -12.33 1.09
C GLY A 218 4.66 -12.48 -0.27
N LEU A 219 5.23 -11.39 -0.79
CA LEU A 219 5.99 -11.36 -2.04
C LEU A 219 7.48 -11.16 -1.73
N SER A 220 8.32 -12.12 -2.14
CA SER A 220 9.77 -11.95 -2.11
C SER A 220 10.23 -10.98 -3.20
N LYS A 221 11.47 -10.47 -3.09
CA LYS A 221 12.06 -9.64 -4.14
C LYS A 221 12.24 -10.41 -5.44
N ASP A 222 12.67 -11.68 -5.33
CA ASP A 222 12.87 -12.53 -6.49
C ASP A 222 11.53 -13.01 -7.04
N LEU A 223 11.36 -12.81 -8.34
CA LEU A 223 10.16 -13.27 -9.03
C LEU A 223 10.15 -14.79 -9.10
N PRO A 224 9.12 -15.49 -8.57
CA PRO A 224 9.07 -16.94 -8.61
C PRO A 224 8.88 -17.47 -10.04
N GLU A 225 9.23 -18.73 -10.26
CA GLU A 225 8.94 -19.42 -11.51
C GLU A 225 7.43 -19.50 -11.76
N ASN A 226 7.05 -19.53 -13.04
CA ASN A 226 5.65 -19.71 -13.43
C ASN A 226 5.22 -21.16 -13.20
N ASN A 227 4.49 -21.37 -12.10
CA ASN A 227 3.87 -22.67 -11.75
C ASN A 227 2.55 -22.43 -10.99
N GLU A 228 1.72 -23.45 -10.88
CA GLU A 228 0.38 -23.36 -10.27
C GLU A 228 0.40 -22.85 -8.82
N ILE A 229 1.47 -23.14 -8.05
CA ILE A 229 1.59 -22.78 -6.63
C ILE A 229 1.87 -21.28 -6.49
N TYR A 230 2.76 -20.75 -7.32
CA TYR A 230 3.22 -19.36 -7.24
C TYR A 230 2.65 -18.46 -8.34
N GLU A 231 1.65 -18.92 -9.10
CA GLU A 231 1.02 -18.14 -10.18
C GLU A 231 0.60 -16.74 -9.72
N LEU A 232 -0.11 -16.64 -8.59
CA LEU A 232 -0.54 -15.33 -8.05
C LEU A 232 0.66 -14.49 -7.58
N HIS A 233 1.64 -15.11 -6.92
CA HIS A 233 2.85 -14.39 -6.47
C HIS A 233 3.66 -13.87 -7.65
N ARG A 234 3.72 -14.63 -8.75
CA ARG A 234 4.39 -14.19 -9.98
C ARG A 234 3.67 -13.01 -10.63
N LEU A 235 2.33 -13.06 -10.73
CA LEU A 235 1.53 -11.96 -11.25
C LEU A 235 1.73 -10.67 -10.42
N LEU A 236 1.52 -10.77 -9.11
CA LEU A 236 1.64 -9.62 -8.21
C LEU A 236 3.10 -9.15 -8.09
N GLY A 237 4.05 -10.09 -8.02
CA GLY A 237 5.46 -9.79 -8.00
C GLY A 237 5.91 -9.05 -9.26
N ALA A 238 5.50 -9.51 -10.45
CA ALA A 238 5.79 -8.80 -11.69
C ALA A 238 5.16 -7.41 -11.72
N LEU A 239 3.88 -7.30 -11.34
CA LEU A 239 3.15 -6.04 -11.32
C LEU A 239 3.82 -4.99 -10.41
N LEU A 240 4.20 -5.39 -9.20
CA LEU A 240 4.70 -4.52 -8.13
C LEU A 240 6.24 -4.45 -8.06
N SER A 241 6.98 -5.21 -8.88
CA SER A 241 8.44 -5.19 -8.92
C SER A 241 8.99 -3.78 -9.13
N GLU A 242 10.05 -3.43 -8.43
CA GLU A 242 10.82 -2.20 -8.66
C GLU A 242 11.97 -2.42 -9.66
N GLU A 243 12.32 -3.67 -9.95
CA GLU A 243 13.45 -4.06 -10.80
C GLU A 243 13.05 -4.25 -12.27
N LEU A 244 11.83 -4.73 -12.53
CA LEU A 244 11.34 -4.97 -13.89
C LEU A 244 10.98 -3.67 -14.60
N THR A 245 11.37 -3.60 -15.86
CA THR A 245 10.93 -2.52 -16.75
C THR A 245 9.42 -2.61 -17.06
N ALA A 246 8.82 -1.51 -17.49
CA ALA A 246 7.40 -1.50 -17.88
C ALA A 246 7.11 -2.54 -18.99
N ASN A 247 8.00 -2.71 -19.97
CA ASN A 247 7.81 -3.68 -21.04
C ASN A 247 7.87 -5.14 -20.54
N GLU A 248 8.79 -5.46 -19.65
CA GLU A 248 8.88 -6.79 -19.06
C GLU A 248 7.63 -7.13 -18.24
N LYS A 249 7.15 -6.20 -17.39
CA LYS A 249 5.89 -6.36 -16.66
C LYS A 249 4.72 -6.62 -17.59
N LEU A 250 4.54 -5.78 -18.61
CA LEU A 250 3.45 -5.89 -19.56
C LEU A 250 3.52 -7.19 -20.38
N THR A 251 4.73 -7.66 -20.69
CA THR A 251 4.94 -8.94 -21.37
C THR A 251 4.50 -10.10 -20.48
N ILE A 252 4.93 -10.15 -19.21
CA ILE A 252 4.54 -11.20 -18.28
C ILE A 252 3.02 -11.19 -18.09
N ILE A 253 2.43 -10.02 -17.77
CA ILE A 253 1.01 -9.87 -17.48
C ILE A 253 0.14 -10.26 -18.70
N GLY A 254 0.52 -9.82 -19.88
CA GLY A 254 -0.25 -10.10 -21.10
C GLY A 254 -0.11 -11.54 -21.60
N SER A 255 1.12 -12.08 -21.59
CA SER A 255 1.39 -13.40 -22.19
C SER A 255 1.09 -14.58 -21.25
N GLU A 256 1.30 -14.41 -19.93
CA GLU A 256 1.12 -15.50 -18.99
C GLU A 256 -0.28 -15.54 -18.36
N TYR A 257 -0.99 -14.39 -18.30
CA TYR A 257 -2.29 -14.27 -17.59
C TYR A 257 -3.46 -13.90 -18.50
N ASP A 258 -3.25 -13.77 -19.80
CA ASP A 258 -4.29 -13.37 -20.78
C ASP A 258 -5.04 -12.08 -20.36
N ILE A 259 -4.33 -11.16 -19.68
CA ILE A 259 -4.88 -9.88 -19.26
C ILE A 259 -4.74 -8.90 -20.43
N THR A 260 -5.86 -8.32 -20.87
CA THR A 260 -5.87 -7.31 -21.92
C THR A 260 -5.19 -6.04 -21.42
N ILE A 261 -4.13 -5.64 -22.13
CA ILE A 261 -3.36 -4.44 -21.80
C ILE A 261 -3.98 -3.25 -22.51
N GLU A 262 -4.93 -2.59 -21.86
CA GLU A 262 -5.52 -1.34 -22.36
C GLU A 262 -4.56 -0.15 -22.19
N GLY A 263 -4.80 0.94 -22.94
CA GLY A 263 -3.94 2.13 -22.93
C GLY A 263 -3.69 2.67 -21.52
N LYS A 264 -4.76 2.82 -20.73
CA LYS A 264 -4.68 3.31 -19.35
C LYS A 264 -3.88 2.39 -18.43
N PHE A 265 -4.06 1.07 -18.53
CA PHE A 265 -3.27 0.11 -17.73
C PHE A 265 -1.79 0.20 -18.07
N ARG A 266 -1.46 0.35 -19.36
CA ARG A 266 -0.07 0.56 -19.81
C ARG A 266 0.52 1.85 -19.27
N GLU A 267 -0.24 2.94 -19.26
CA GLU A 267 0.17 4.22 -18.68
C GLU A 267 0.45 4.08 -17.19
N ASP A 268 -0.48 3.49 -16.41
CA ASP A 268 -0.33 3.29 -14.97
C ASP A 268 0.91 2.43 -14.63
N VAL A 269 1.21 1.37 -15.42
CA VAL A 269 2.43 0.56 -15.25
C VAL A 269 3.68 1.39 -15.55
N SER A 270 3.67 2.20 -16.63
CA SER A 270 4.79 3.04 -17.01
C SER A 270 5.06 4.13 -15.96
N ASP A 271 4.01 4.77 -15.46
CA ASP A 271 4.10 5.80 -14.42
C ASP A 271 4.69 5.22 -13.13
N MET A 272 4.23 4.05 -12.70
CA MET A 272 4.77 3.38 -11.52
C MET A 272 6.26 3.05 -11.67
N CYS A 273 6.69 2.54 -12.84
CA CYS A 273 8.11 2.26 -13.10
C CYS A 273 8.97 3.52 -13.10
N ASN A 274 8.48 4.63 -13.67
CA ASN A 274 9.20 5.90 -13.66
C ASN A 274 9.33 6.48 -12.26
N LEU A 275 8.28 6.39 -11.44
CA LEU A 275 8.28 6.84 -10.05
C LEU A 275 9.24 6.00 -9.20
N SER A 276 9.24 4.68 -9.35
CA SER A 276 10.16 3.77 -8.65
C SER A 276 11.61 4.12 -8.94
N ARG A 277 11.97 4.29 -10.21
CA ARG A 277 13.33 4.70 -10.61
C ARG A 277 13.74 6.05 -10.03
N GLY A 278 12.85 7.04 -10.09
CA GLY A 278 13.12 8.36 -9.51
C GLY A 278 13.29 8.35 -7.99
N ILE A 279 12.60 7.46 -7.28
CA ILE A 279 12.77 7.26 -5.83
C ILE A 279 14.12 6.60 -5.54
N GLU A 280 14.50 5.57 -6.31
CA GLU A 280 15.78 4.89 -6.18
C GLU A 280 16.97 5.81 -6.44
N GLU A 281 16.97 6.56 -7.55
CA GLU A 281 18.00 7.52 -7.90
C GLU A 281 18.20 8.56 -6.78
N LYS A 282 17.11 9.13 -6.25
CA LYS A 282 17.18 10.04 -5.11
C LYS A 282 17.69 9.37 -3.83
N GLY A 283 17.30 8.13 -3.59
CA GLY A 283 17.78 7.35 -2.45
C GLY A 283 19.27 7.12 -2.49
N ILE A 284 19.81 6.76 -3.67
CA ILE A 284 21.24 6.59 -3.93
C ILE A 284 21.98 7.93 -3.72
N GLU A 285 21.48 9.01 -4.31
CA GLU A 285 22.07 10.35 -4.17
C GLU A 285 22.15 10.77 -2.69
N MET A 286 21.05 10.65 -1.94
CA MET A 286 21.03 10.94 -0.50
C MET A 286 21.95 10.01 0.31
N GLY A 287 22.07 8.75 -0.10
CA GLY A 287 22.98 7.79 0.52
C GLY A 287 24.46 8.18 0.35
N ILE A 288 24.83 8.57 -0.86
CA ILE A 288 26.18 9.05 -1.20
C ILE A 288 26.48 10.34 -0.40
N GLU A 289 25.57 11.30 -0.40
CA GLU A 289 25.73 12.54 0.36
C GLU A 289 25.95 12.31 1.85
N LYS A 290 25.14 11.45 2.47
CA LYS A 290 25.31 11.07 3.87
C LYS A 290 26.61 10.35 4.13
N GLY A 291 27.03 9.46 3.22
CA GLY A 291 28.32 8.75 3.32
C GLY A 291 29.50 9.70 3.28
N ILE A 292 29.51 10.68 2.37
CA ILE A 292 30.54 11.72 2.27
C ILE A 292 30.55 12.56 3.56
N LEU A 293 29.37 12.99 4.05
CA LEU A 293 29.26 13.78 5.27
C LEU A 293 29.82 13.06 6.49
N VAL A 294 29.55 11.76 6.63
CA VAL A 294 30.11 10.91 7.69
C VAL A 294 31.63 10.81 7.54
N SER A 295 32.14 10.67 6.31
CA SER A 295 33.57 10.61 6.04
C SER A 295 34.27 11.92 6.40
N ILE A 296 33.71 13.06 6.02
CA ILE A 296 34.23 14.39 6.43
C ILE A 296 34.32 14.50 7.96
N LYS A 297 33.21 14.15 8.66
CA LYS A 297 33.20 14.21 10.15
C LYS A 297 34.25 13.28 10.77
N LYS A 298 34.48 12.10 10.23
CA LYS A 298 35.52 11.18 10.71
C LYS A 298 36.93 11.72 10.49
N LEU A 299 37.22 12.30 9.33
CA LEU A 299 38.50 12.93 9.04
C LEU A 299 38.78 14.09 10.01
N MET A 300 37.81 14.96 10.23
CA MET A 300 37.91 16.09 11.16
C MET A 300 38.10 15.60 12.61
N THR A 301 37.40 14.58 13.04
CA THR A 301 37.41 14.08 14.42
C THR A 301 38.68 13.27 14.70
N ASN A 302 39.00 12.29 13.85
CA ASN A 302 40.04 11.29 14.10
C ASN A 302 41.41 11.79 13.69
N LEU A 303 41.51 12.48 12.55
CA LEU A 303 42.77 12.97 12.02
C LEU A 303 43.05 14.47 12.32
N LYS A 304 42.07 15.14 12.99
CA LYS A 304 42.14 16.56 13.30
C LYS A 304 42.27 17.46 12.07
N PHE A 305 41.76 17.01 10.93
CA PHE A 305 41.74 17.80 9.71
C PHE A 305 40.82 19.02 9.86
N SER A 306 41.17 20.11 9.23
CA SER A 306 40.22 21.21 8.99
C SER A 306 39.16 20.72 7.98
N LEU A 307 38.01 21.40 7.90
CA LEU A 307 36.97 21.08 6.91
C LEU A 307 37.55 21.13 5.50
N GLU A 308 38.35 22.13 5.16
CA GLU A 308 38.95 22.23 3.82
C GLU A 308 39.90 21.06 3.53
N GLN A 309 40.75 20.68 4.48
CA GLN A 309 41.60 19.49 4.34
C GLN A 309 40.80 18.19 4.17
N ALA A 310 39.68 18.07 4.85
CA ALA A 310 38.80 16.90 4.68
C ALA A 310 38.13 16.87 3.31
N LEU A 311 37.68 18.04 2.81
CA LEU A 311 37.08 18.17 1.48
C LEU A 311 38.11 17.91 0.36
N ASP A 312 39.35 18.40 0.51
CA ASP A 312 40.47 18.14 -0.41
C ASP A 312 40.83 16.65 -0.44
N THR A 313 40.93 16.01 0.73
CA THR A 313 41.26 14.58 0.86
C THR A 313 40.23 13.67 0.23
N LEU A 314 38.95 14.06 0.26
CA LEU A 314 37.84 13.34 -0.37
C LEU A 314 37.61 13.77 -1.83
N GLU A 315 38.48 14.60 -2.39
CA GLU A 315 38.43 15.10 -3.78
C GLU A 315 37.06 15.73 -4.14
N ILE A 316 36.43 16.42 -3.15
CA ILE A 316 35.12 17.05 -3.39
C ILE A 316 35.30 18.26 -4.29
N SER A 317 34.54 18.30 -5.38
CA SER A 317 34.58 19.39 -6.36
C SER A 317 34.24 20.76 -5.73
N GLU A 318 34.82 21.83 -6.24
CA GLU A 318 34.56 23.19 -5.75
C GLU A 318 33.08 23.57 -5.79
N GLU A 319 32.33 23.04 -6.75
CA GLU A 319 30.89 23.27 -6.91
C GLU A 319 30.07 22.62 -5.79
N GLU A 320 30.51 21.48 -5.27
CA GLU A 320 29.79 20.70 -4.24
C GLU A 320 30.19 21.12 -2.80
N ARG A 321 31.37 21.71 -2.59
CA ARG A 321 31.85 22.10 -1.25
C ARG A 321 30.88 22.99 -0.46
N PRO A 322 30.18 23.98 -1.06
CA PRO A 322 29.19 24.79 -0.34
C PRO A 322 28.04 23.97 0.26
N LYS A 323 27.66 22.86 -0.39
CA LYS A 323 26.62 21.93 0.08
C LYS A 323 27.05 21.26 1.40
N TYR A 324 28.26 20.69 1.43
CA TYR A 324 28.76 19.98 2.62
C TYR A 324 29.08 20.92 3.78
N ARG A 325 29.59 22.14 3.51
CA ARG A 325 29.74 23.16 4.53
C ARG A 325 28.43 23.47 5.25
N LYS A 326 27.34 23.62 4.49
CA LYS A 326 25.99 23.85 5.04
C LYS A 326 25.48 22.69 5.86
N MET A 327 25.65 21.45 5.35
CA MET A 327 25.19 20.25 6.05
C MET A 327 25.87 20.04 7.40
N LEU A 328 27.14 20.45 7.54
CA LEU A 328 27.88 20.36 8.78
C LEU A 328 27.42 21.39 9.80
N GLU A 329 27.20 22.66 9.37
CA GLU A 329 26.69 23.73 10.24
C GLU A 329 25.33 23.42 10.87
N HIS A 330 24.53 22.54 10.24
CA HIS A 330 23.19 22.18 10.73
C HIS A 330 23.18 20.97 11.66
N ASN A 331 24.21 20.13 11.61
CA ASN A 331 24.31 18.92 12.42
C ASN A 331 25.02 19.11 13.77
N ASP A 332 25.55 20.31 14.03
CA ASP A 332 26.24 20.68 15.30
C ASP A 332 25.32 21.48 16.26
N LYS A 333 24.02 21.51 15.99
CA LYS A 333 22.94 22.02 16.86
C LYS A 333 21.99 20.91 17.23
#